data_6f828f2953f2f08ded6dabe6ac37d0e9
#
_entry.id   6f828f2953f2f08ded6dabe6ac37d0e9
#
_cell.length_a   1.000
_cell.length_b   1.000
_cell.length_c   1.000
_cell.angle_alpha   90.00
_cell.angle_beta   90.00
_cell.angle_gamma   90.00
#
_symmetry.space_group_name_H-M   'P 1'
#
loop_
_entity.id
_entity.type
_entity.pdbx_description
1 polymer ?
#
loop_
_entity_poly.entity_id
_entity_poly.type
_entity_poly.pdbx_seq_one_letter_code
_entity_poly.pdbx_strand_id
1 'polypeptide(L)'
;MLEKIKQSAEYIASKVEDMPKTAVILGTGLGELVNHIEITETIPYSEIPNFPVSTVEGHSGKLIFGKLGNKRVMAMQGRFHYYEGYNMQLVTFPVRVMKQLGINTLFVSNAAGAMNPTFKVGDLMIITDHINLFPDHPLRGKNYDELGPRFPNMSEPYSKRLIAKAKQIAKDNDIRLVEGVYVGTQGPTFETPAEYRYFYRIGGDAVGMSTVPEVIVARHSGMEVFGMSVVTDLGVEGVVENVSHEEVQKAAAKAQPIMTFIMKELINQFEEM
;
A
#
# COMPACT_ATOMS: atom_id res chain seq x y z
N MET A 1 -6.31 0.46 22.63
CA MET A 1 -6.27 0.75 21.18
C MET A 1 -6.79 2.14 20.88
N LEU A 2 -8.05 2.46 21.16
CA LEU A 2 -8.67 3.77 20.83
C LEU A 2 -7.90 4.97 21.40
N GLU A 3 -7.52 4.94 22.66
CA GLU A 3 -6.75 6.01 23.30
C GLU A 3 -5.41 6.25 22.61
N LYS A 4 -4.71 5.18 22.24
CA LYS A 4 -3.43 5.29 21.50
C LYS A 4 -3.60 5.94 20.13
N ILE A 5 -4.67 5.57 19.41
CA ILE A 5 -5.01 6.16 18.10
C ILE A 5 -5.26 7.65 18.26
N LYS A 6 -6.05 8.03 19.28
CA LYS A 6 -6.39 9.42 19.59
C LYS A 6 -5.15 10.25 19.90
N GLN A 7 -4.29 9.77 20.81
CA GLN A 7 -3.03 10.44 21.17
C GLN A 7 -2.12 10.69 19.95
N SER A 8 -1.97 9.68 19.08
CA SER A 8 -1.18 9.83 17.85
C SER A 8 -1.81 10.86 16.90
N ALA A 9 -3.13 10.80 16.73
CA ALA A 9 -3.85 11.73 15.86
C ALA A 9 -3.80 13.17 16.39
N GLU A 10 -3.98 13.39 17.69
CA GLU A 10 -3.89 14.70 18.33
C GLU A 10 -2.49 15.30 18.18
N TYR A 11 -1.43 14.48 18.36
CA TYR A 11 -0.06 14.92 18.14
C TYR A 11 0.15 15.38 16.69
N ILE A 12 -0.26 14.58 15.71
CA ILE A 12 -0.13 14.95 14.29
C ILE A 12 -0.94 16.21 14.00
N ALA A 13 -2.20 16.28 14.46
CA ALA A 13 -3.07 17.44 14.24
C ALA A 13 -2.51 18.73 14.86
N SER A 14 -1.71 18.64 15.93
CA SER A 14 -1.05 19.80 16.51
C SER A 14 0.09 20.38 15.66
N LYS A 15 0.57 19.63 14.65
CA LYS A 15 1.68 20.00 13.76
C LYS A 15 1.21 20.41 12.35
N VAL A 16 0.01 19.98 11.95
CA VAL A 16 -0.49 20.13 10.58
C VAL A 16 -1.76 20.95 10.59
N GLU A 17 -1.72 22.16 10.01
CA GLU A 17 -2.84 23.11 10.03
C GLU A 17 -4.02 22.65 9.16
N ASP A 18 -3.73 22.06 7.99
CA ASP A 18 -4.75 21.69 6.99
C ASP A 18 -4.63 20.21 6.64
N MET A 19 -5.44 19.40 7.33
CA MET A 19 -5.38 17.95 7.25
C MET A 19 -5.92 17.44 5.91
N PRO A 20 -5.15 16.64 5.16
CA PRO A 20 -5.59 16.08 3.88
C PRO A 20 -6.70 15.04 4.07
N LYS A 21 -7.46 14.81 2.99
CA LYS A 21 -8.44 13.71 2.90
C LYS A 21 -7.88 12.46 2.23
N THR A 22 -6.68 12.58 1.68
CA THR A 22 -5.99 11.54 0.88
C THR A 22 -4.67 11.18 1.51
N ALA A 23 -4.42 9.88 1.68
CA ALA A 23 -3.12 9.35 2.08
C ALA A 23 -2.54 8.40 1.04
N VAL A 24 -1.20 8.34 1.03
CA VAL A 24 -0.42 7.42 0.19
C VAL A 24 0.57 6.65 1.07
N ILE A 25 0.56 5.33 1.02
CA ILE A 25 1.63 4.51 1.60
C ILE A 25 2.63 4.19 0.49
N LEU A 26 3.81 4.78 0.60
CA LEU A 26 4.89 4.62 -0.35
C LEU A 26 5.63 3.32 -0.08
N GLY A 27 5.35 2.30 -0.87
CA GLY A 27 6.10 1.05 -0.89
C GLY A 27 7.30 1.11 -1.83
N THR A 28 8.00 -0.01 -1.95
CA THR A 28 9.08 -0.19 -2.93
C THR A 28 8.58 0.17 -4.34
N GLY A 29 9.33 1.00 -5.06
CA GLY A 29 8.96 1.47 -6.40
C GLY A 29 8.16 2.78 -6.44
N LEU A 30 7.80 3.40 -5.31
CA LEU A 30 7.10 4.70 -5.30
C LEU A 30 7.78 5.77 -4.42
N GLY A 31 9.00 5.52 -3.95
CA GLY A 31 9.69 6.45 -3.03
C GLY A 31 9.90 7.85 -3.60
N GLU A 32 10.10 7.99 -4.92
CA GLU A 32 10.31 9.29 -5.57
C GLU A 32 9.05 10.15 -5.69
N LEU A 33 7.85 9.62 -5.44
CA LEU A 33 6.64 10.44 -5.42
C LEU A 33 6.78 11.62 -4.45
N VAL A 34 7.57 11.45 -3.39
CA VAL A 34 7.88 12.52 -2.42
C VAL A 34 8.48 13.75 -3.09
N ASN A 35 9.31 13.57 -4.12
CA ASN A 35 9.97 14.65 -4.85
C ASN A 35 8.96 15.52 -5.64
N HIS A 36 7.74 15.06 -5.81
CA HIS A 36 6.66 15.79 -6.46
C HIS A 36 5.69 16.44 -5.46
N ILE A 37 5.91 16.28 -4.16
CA ILE A 37 5.11 16.89 -3.10
C ILE A 37 5.75 18.23 -2.70
N GLU A 38 4.99 19.30 -2.77
CA GLU A 38 5.34 20.59 -2.14
C GLU A 38 5.17 20.41 -0.63
N ILE A 39 6.23 19.98 0.04
CA ILE A 39 6.21 19.58 1.45
C ILE A 39 5.95 20.79 2.33
N THR A 40 4.94 20.68 3.21
CA THR A 40 4.64 21.69 4.23
C THR A 40 5.07 21.25 5.63
N GLU A 41 5.01 19.93 5.92
CA GLU A 41 5.39 19.38 7.22
C GLU A 41 5.97 17.98 7.05
N THR A 42 6.91 17.63 7.92
CA THR A 42 7.51 16.27 7.99
C THR A 42 7.62 15.86 9.45
N ILE A 43 7.05 14.70 9.79
CA ILE A 43 7.02 14.17 11.15
C ILE A 43 7.67 12.80 11.18
N PRO A 44 8.85 12.62 11.82
CA PRO A 44 9.46 11.30 12.02
C PRO A 44 8.52 10.38 12.81
N TYR A 45 8.45 9.10 12.47
CA TYR A 45 7.62 8.14 13.20
C TYR A 45 8.01 8.04 14.68
N SER A 46 9.28 8.19 14.99
CA SER A 46 9.80 8.17 16.36
C SER A 46 9.29 9.29 17.26
N GLU A 47 8.79 10.39 16.68
CA GLU A 47 8.21 11.51 17.43
C GLU A 47 6.71 11.30 17.69
N ILE A 48 6.05 10.44 16.90
CA ILE A 48 4.60 10.23 17.01
C ILE A 48 4.34 9.22 18.13
N PRO A 49 3.58 9.57 19.16
CA PRO A 49 3.23 8.65 20.23
C PRO A 49 2.62 7.36 19.69
N ASN A 50 3.04 6.22 20.22
CA ASN A 50 2.55 4.88 19.89
C ASN A 50 2.80 4.38 18.46
N PHE A 51 3.46 5.15 17.60
CA PHE A 51 3.85 4.66 16.27
C PHE A 51 4.94 3.61 16.39
N PRO A 52 4.91 2.54 15.57
CA PRO A 52 6.06 1.67 15.41
C PRO A 52 7.20 2.40 14.70
N VAL A 53 8.41 1.86 14.79
CA VAL A 53 9.59 2.38 14.11
C VAL A 53 9.92 1.45 12.96
N SER A 54 10.08 1.97 11.73
CA SER A 54 10.49 1.16 10.59
C SER A 54 11.93 0.66 10.76
N THR A 55 12.14 -0.63 10.55
CA THR A 55 13.45 -1.29 10.66
C THR A 55 14.01 -1.72 9.31
N VAL A 56 13.23 -1.55 8.24
CA VAL A 56 13.61 -1.96 6.88
C VAL A 56 14.51 -0.90 6.25
N GLU A 57 15.63 -1.33 5.70
CA GLU A 57 16.55 -0.48 4.95
C GLU A 57 15.83 0.19 3.76
N GLY A 58 16.06 1.50 3.56
CA GLY A 58 15.37 2.30 2.54
C GLY A 58 14.03 2.90 2.97
N HIS A 59 13.52 2.57 4.15
CA HIS A 59 12.33 3.20 4.72
C HIS A 59 12.74 4.36 5.64
N SER A 60 12.47 5.60 5.20
CA SER A 60 12.88 6.82 5.94
C SER A 60 12.12 7.03 7.25
N GLY A 61 11.05 6.28 7.49
CA GLY A 61 10.31 6.29 8.75
C GLY A 61 9.68 7.64 9.11
N LYS A 62 8.96 8.30 8.18
CA LYS A 62 8.34 9.60 8.42
C LYS A 62 7.01 9.78 7.69
N LEU A 63 6.14 10.61 8.27
CA LEU A 63 4.97 11.17 7.61
C LEU A 63 5.37 12.47 6.92
N ILE A 64 4.90 12.64 5.69
CA ILE A 64 5.09 13.85 4.90
C ILE A 64 3.72 14.41 4.57
N PHE A 65 3.52 15.68 4.84
CA PHE A 65 2.33 16.42 4.49
C PHE A 65 2.69 17.50 3.46
N GLY A 66 1.83 17.70 2.50
CA GLY A 66 2.08 18.69 1.47
C GLY A 66 1.08 18.64 0.34
N LYS A 67 1.43 19.26 -0.76
CA LYS A 67 0.58 19.38 -1.94
C LYS A 67 1.19 18.59 -3.10
N LEU A 68 0.43 17.65 -3.64
CA LEU A 68 0.77 16.90 -4.83
C LEU A 68 -0.10 17.41 -5.99
N GLY A 69 0.46 18.32 -6.80
CA GLY A 69 -0.32 19.04 -7.80
C GLY A 69 -1.39 19.93 -7.16
N ASN A 70 -2.66 19.63 -7.39
CA ASN A 70 -3.78 20.41 -6.82
C ASN A 70 -4.38 19.81 -5.54
N LYS A 71 -3.88 18.66 -5.07
CA LYS A 71 -4.42 17.93 -3.90
C LYS A 71 -3.47 17.97 -2.71
N ARG A 72 -4.02 18.17 -1.51
CA ARG A 72 -3.29 17.92 -0.27
C ARG A 72 -3.21 16.42 -0.02
N VAL A 73 -2.04 15.96 0.40
CA VAL A 73 -1.77 14.55 0.66
C VAL A 73 -0.97 14.36 1.95
N MET A 74 -1.19 13.22 2.59
CA MET A 74 -0.33 12.64 3.60
C MET A 74 0.40 11.45 2.98
N ALA A 75 1.73 11.46 2.96
CA ALA A 75 2.52 10.34 2.48
C ALA A 75 3.26 9.65 3.63
N MET A 76 3.11 8.33 3.75
CA MET A 76 3.98 7.50 4.58
C MET A 76 5.22 7.13 3.77
N GLN A 77 6.37 7.72 4.10
CA GLN A 77 7.64 7.33 3.53
C GLN A 77 8.27 6.20 4.36
N GLY A 78 7.89 4.99 4.03
CA GLY A 78 8.15 3.75 4.75
C GLY A 78 6.86 3.15 5.31
N ARG A 79 6.83 1.82 5.39
CA ARG A 79 5.71 1.05 5.95
C ARG A 79 6.23 0.05 6.97
N PHE A 80 5.31 -0.60 7.68
CA PHE A 80 5.61 -1.65 8.64
C PHE A 80 5.20 -3.00 8.07
N HIS A 81 6.04 -4.02 8.26
CA HIS A 81 5.76 -5.35 7.77
C HIS A 81 5.64 -6.34 8.93
N TYR A 82 4.86 -7.38 8.70
CA TYR A 82 4.67 -8.43 9.70
C TYR A 82 5.98 -9.16 10.04
N TYR A 83 6.84 -9.37 9.04
CA TYR A 83 8.15 -10.02 9.24
C TYR A 83 9.15 -9.20 10.08
N GLU A 84 8.88 -7.93 10.35
CA GLU A 84 9.69 -7.12 11.28
C GLU A 84 9.43 -7.48 12.75
N GLY A 85 8.49 -8.41 13.02
CA GLY A 85 8.14 -8.88 14.36
C GLY A 85 6.96 -8.12 14.99
N TYR A 86 6.36 -7.19 14.27
CA TYR A 86 5.16 -6.48 14.70
C TYR A 86 3.91 -7.36 14.56
N ASN A 87 2.99 -7.29 15.54
CA ASN A 87 1.68 -7.88 15.38
C ASN A 87 0.84 -7.07 14.36
N MET A 88 -0.23 -7.69 13.84
CA MET A 88 -1.06 -7.08 12.79
C MET A 88 -1.70 -5.76 13.20
N GLN A 89 -2.00 -5.56 14.49
CA GLN A 89 -2.55 -4.32 15.00
C GLN A 89 -1.53 -3.17 14.93
N LEU A 90 -0.25 -3.44 15.15
CA LEU A 90 0.83 -2.45 15.01
C LEU A 90 1.16 -2.18 13.54
N VAL A 91 1.24 -3.21 12.70
CA VAL A 91 1.44 -3.05 11.25
C VAL A 91 0.40 -2.09 10.65
N THR A 92 -0.85 -2.20 11.09
CA THR A 92 -1.97 -1.41 10.55
C THR A 92 -2.34 -0.19 11.39
N PHE A 93 -1.63 0.07 12.48
CA PHE A 93 -1.90 1.19 13.38
C PHE A 93 -1.92 2.55 12.66
N PRO A 94 -1.00 2.85 11.73
CA PRO A 94 -1.03 4.11 10.98
C PRO A 94 -2.32 4.33 10.21
N VAL A 95 -2.91 3.28 9.63
CA VAL A 95 -4.17 3.39 8.88
C VAL A 95 -5.33 3.78 9.80
N ARG A 96 -5.33 3.30 11.05
CA ARG A 96 -6.30 3.73 12.08
C ARG A 96 -6.14 5.22 12.42
N VAL A 97 -4.88 5.66 12.56
CA VAL A 97 -4.57 7.07 12.83
C VAL A 97 -4.97 7.96 11.64
N MET A 98 -4.71 7.52 10.40
CA MET A 98 -5.19 8.21 9.19
C MET A 98 -6.70 8.43 9.23
N LYS A 99 -7.47 7.39 9.55
CA LYS A 99 -8.93 7.52 9.65
C LYS A 99 -9.35 8.48 10.75
N GLN A 100 -8.70 8.44 11.90
CA GLN A 100 -8.96 9.37 13.01
C GLN A 100 -8.67 10.83 12.63
N LEU A 101 -7.70 11.08 11.75
CA LEU A 101 -7.38 12.38 11.17
C LEU A 101 -8.37 12.83 10.08
N GLY A 102 -9.35 11.99 9.73
CA GLY A 102 -10.36 12.29 8.73
C GLY A 102 -9.96 11.99 7.29
N ILE A 103 -8.92 11.19 7.09
CA ILE A 103 -8.54 10.70 5.77
C ILE A 103 -9.56 9.65 5.31
N ASN A 104 -10.04 9.78 4.08
CA ASN A 104 -11.09 8.94 3.52
C ASN A 104 -10.63 8.11 2.31
N THR A 105 -9.51 8.47 1.70
CA THR A 105 -8.97 7.75 0.53
C THR A 105 -7.53 7.34 0.79
N LEU A 106 -7.23 6.07 0.57
CA LEU A 106 -5.89 5.48 0.76
C LEU A 106 -5.38 4.92 -0.57
N PHE A 107 -4.21 5.38 -0.97
CA PHE A 107 -3.43 4.82 -2.07
C PHE A 107 -2.30 3.96 -1.48
N VAL A 108 -2.13 2.74 -2.00
CA VAL A 108 -1.06 1.84 -1.55
C VAL A 108 -0.25 1.35 -2.73
N SER A 109 1.06 1.25 -2.56
CA SER A 109 1.96 0.69 -3.56
C SER A 109 2.89 -0.35 -2.96
N ASN A 110 3.36 -1.26 -3.79
CA ASN A 110 4.30 -2.30 -3.40
C ASN A 110 5.10 -2.83 -4.59
N ALA A 111 6.15 -3.59 -4.30
CA ALA A 111 6.79 -4.51 -5.22
C ALA A 111 6.20 -5.91 -5.03
N ALA A 112 6.06 -6.69 -6.09
CA ALA A 112 5.48 -8.02 -6.04
C ALA A 112 6.11 -8.96 -7.08
N GLY A 113 6.34 -10.21 -6.71
CA GLY A 113 6.69 -11.30 -7.63
C GLY A 113 5.44 -11.78 -8.37
N ALA A 114 5.49 -11.93 -9.70
CA ALA A 114 4.33 -12.34 -10.46
C ALA A 114 4.33 -13.85 -10.76
N MET A 115 3.14 -14.45 -10.66
CA MET A 115 2.87 -15.83 -11.04
C MET A 115 2.08 -15.94 -12.35
N ASN A 116 1.46 -14.85 -12.78
CA ASN A 116 0.73 -14.82 -14.04
C ASN A 116 1.70 -14.84 -15.23
N PRO A 117 1.62 -15.86 -16.13
CA PRO A 117 2.58 -16.02 -17.23
C PRO A 117 2.49 -14.93 -18.31
N THR A 118 1.47 -14.09 -18.28
CA THR A 118 1.30 -12.96 -19.22
C THR A 118 1.97 -11.69 -18.74
N PHE A 119 2.41 -11.66 -17.48
CA PHE A 119 3.07 -10.49 -16.87
C PHE A 119 4.56 -10.49 -17.18
N LYS A 120 5.16 -9.31 -17.10
CA LYS A 120 6.59 -9.10 -17.35
C LYS A 120 7.18 -8.28 -16.19
N VAL A 121 8.46 -8.48 -15.93
CA VAL A 121 9.22 -7.62 -15.01
C VAL A 121 9.12 -6.17 -15.49
N GLY A 122 8.73 -5.28 -14.59
CA GLY A 122 8.48 -3.87 -14.89
C GLY A 122 7.01 -3.54 -15.22
N ASP A 123 6.13 -4.54 -15.40
CA ASP A 123 4.70 -4.26 -15.54
C ASP A 123 4.16 -3.60 -14.28
N LEU A 124 3.24 -2.64 -14.44
CA LEU A 124 2.46 -2.06 -13.37
C LEU A 124 1.12 -2.80 -13.30
N MET A 125 0.86 -3.43 -12.16
CA MET A 125 -0.39 -4.16 -11.90
C MET A 125 -1.32 -3.34 -11.01
N ILE A 126 -2.49 -3.01 -11.52
CA ILE A 126 -3.60 -2.54 -10.66
C ILE A 126 -4.10 -3.73 -9.86
N ILE A 127 -4.15 -3.59 -8.54
CA ILE A 127 -4.70 -4.61 -7.65
C ILE A 127 -6.22 -4.50 -7.69
N THR A 128 -6.88 -5.53 -8.20
CA THR A 128 -8.35 -5.58 -8.28
C THR A 128 -8.98 -6.34 -7.12
N ASP A 129 -8.24 -7.30 -6.56
CA ASP A 129 -8.64 -8.10 -5.40
C ASP A 129 -7.40 -8.65 -4.69
N HIS A 130 -7.59 -9.30 -3.55
CA HIS A 130 -6.49 -9.95 -2.84
C HIS A 130 -6.88 -11.28 -2.19
N ILE A 131 -5.86 -12.12 -1.96
CA ILE A 131 -5.95 -13.33 -1.14
C ILE A 131 -5.07 -13.11 0.09
N ASN A 132 -5.66 -13.22 1.28
CA ASN A 132 -4.96 -13.05 2.55
C ASN A 132 -4.43 -14.40 3.06
N LEU A 133 -3.11 -14.61 2.96
CA LEU A 133 -2.42 -15.78 3.51
C LEU A 133 -1.52 -15.43 4.70
N PHE A 134 -1.69 -14.26 5.31
CA PHE A 134 -1.02 -13.96 6.57
C PHE A 134 -1.53 -14.88 7.69
N PRO A 135 -0.65 -15.30 8.64
CA PRO A 135 -1.04 -16.20 9.73
C PRO A 135 -1.87 -15.51 10.82
N ASP A 136 -1.95 -14.17 10.81
CA ASP A 136 -2.75 -13.36 11.72
C ASP A 136 -3.63 -12.36 10.95
N HIS A 137 -4.63 -11.80 11.62
CA HIS A 137 -5.60 -10.91 10.99
C HIS A 137 -5.74 -9.60 11.80
N PRO A 138 -5.67 -8.41 11.16
CA PRO A 138 -5.67 -7.13 11.87
C PRO A 138 -6.96 -6.84 12.64
N LEU A 139 -8.07 -7.51 12.31
CA LEU A 139 -9.36 -7.37 12.99
C LEU A 139 -9.63 -8.50 14.01
N ARG A 140 -8.63 -9.38 14.24
CA ARG A 140 -8.79 -10.46 15.24
C ARG A 140 -8.82 -9.87 16.65
N GLY A 141 -9.70 -10.40 17.49
CA GLY A 141 -9.86 -9.98 18.89
C GLY A 141 -11.12 -9.15 19.11
N LYS A 142 -11.08 -8.27 20.12
CA LYS A 142 -12.20 -7.39 20.47
C LYS A 142 -12.48 -6.40 19.33
N ASN A 143 -13.74 -6.28 18.92
CA ASN A 143 -14.15 -5.19 18.04
C ASN A 143 -14.31 -3.90 18.82
N TYR A 144 -13.97 -2.79 18.19
CA TYR A 144 -14.27 -1.43 18.64
C TYR A 144 -15.19 -0.83 17.58
N ASP A 145 -16.48 -0.70 17.93
CA ASP A 145 -17.53 -0.29 16.98
C ASP A 145 -17.28 1.10 16.40
N GLU A 146 -16.55 1.94 17.14
CA GLU A 146 -16.09 3.26 16.70
C GLU A 146 -15.10 3.18 15.52
N LEU A 147 -14.40 2.05 15.35
CA LEU A 147 -13.45 1.83 14.28
C LEU A 147 -14.06 1.13 13.06
N GLY A 148 -15.27 0.58 13.21
CA GLY A 148 -15.99 -0.10 12.16
C GLY A 148 -16.74 -1.36 12.60
N PRO A 149 -17.54 -1.98 11.72
CA PRO A 149 -18.38 -3.12 12.04
C PRO A 149 -17.57 -4.38 12.33
N ARG A 150 -18.09 -5.27 13.18
CA ARG A 150 -17.43 -6.56 13.49
C ARG A 150 -17.13 -7.39 12.24
N PHE A 151 -18.02 -7.35 11.25
CA PHE A 151 -17.92 -8.10 9.99
C PHE A 151 -18.00 -7.13 8.81
N PRO A 152 -16.86 -6.53 8.38
CA PRO A 152 -16.84 -5.60 7.25
C PRO A 152 -17.10 -6.34 5.93
N ASN A 153 -17.79 -5.67 5.03
CA ASN A 153 -17.96 -6.16 3.67
C ASN A 153 -16.66 -5.94 2.86
N MET A 154 -16.14 -7.02 2.28
CA MET A 154 -14.93 -7.02 1.44
C MET A 154 -15.22 -7.39 -0.03
N SER A 155 -16.47 -7.26 -0.51
CA SER A 155 -16.83 -7.53 -1.91
C SER A 155 -16.23 -6.54 -2.91
N GLU A 156 -15.78 -5.38 -2.43
CA GLU A 156 -15.07 -4.36 -3.20
C GLU A 156 -13.93 -3.79 -2.36
N PRO A 157 -12.82 -4.55 -2.17
CA PRO A 157 -11.72 -4.09 -1.33
C PRO A 157 -10.94 -2.93 -1.98
N TYR A 158 -10.90 -2.88 -3.30
CA TYR A 158 -10.31 -1.81 -4.08
C TYR A 158 -11.40 -1.11 -4.90
N SER A 159 -11.34 0.21 -4.94
CA SER A 159 -12.37 1.03 -5.58
C SER A 159 -12.41 0.85 -7.09
N LYS A 160 -13.51 0.32 -7.61
CA LYS A 160 -13.76 0.20 -9.06
C LYS A 160 -13.70 1.54 -9.76
N ARG A 161 -14.14 2.61 -9.09
CA ARG A 161 -14.10 3.98 -9.60
C ARG A 161 -12.68 4.46 -9.83
N LEU A 162 -11.79 4.27 -8.83
CA LEU A 162 -10.39 4.65 -8.94
C LEU A 162 -9.63 3.76 -9.93
N ILE A 163 -9.95 2.47 -9.99
CA ILE A 163 -9.41 1.54 -10.99
C ILE A 163 -9.77 2.00 -12.40
N ALA A 164 -11.04 2.30 -12.65
CA ALA A 164 -11.50 2.78 -13.97
C ALA A 164 -10.78 4.08 -14.38
N LYS A 165 -10.59 5.01 -13.43
CA LYS A 165 -9.87 6.26 -13.68
C LYS A 165 -8.40 6.03 -13.99
N ALA A 166 -7.71 5.15 -13.24
CA ALA A 166 -6.32 4.80 -13.49
C ALA A 166 -6.13 4.16 -14.89
N LYS A 167 -7.04 3.27 -15.27
CA LYS A 167 -7.05 2.66 -16.62
C LYS A 167 -7.26 3.70 -17.72
N GLN A 168 -8.13 4.68 -17.50
CA GLN A 168 -8.34 5.77 -18.46
C GLN A 168 -7.08 6.62 -18.60
N ILE A 169 -6.44 7.01 -17.49
CA ILE A 169 -5.17 7.75 -17.51
C ILE A 169 -4.09 6.99 -18.29
N ALA A 170 -3.94 5.70 -18.03
CA ALA A 170 -2.97 4.87 -18.73
C ALA A 170 -3.25 4.77 -20.23
N LYS A 171 -4.51 4.58 -20.62
CA LYS A 171 -4.94 4.53 -22.03
C LYS A 171 -4.63 5.84 -22.76
N ASP A 172 -4.92 6.98 -22.12
CA ASP A 172 -4.72 8.30 -22.71
C ASP A 172 -3.25 8.66 -22.90
N ASN A 173 -2.35 7.94 -22.21
CA ASN A 173 -0.90 8.15 -22.25
C ASN A 173 -0.13 6.95 -22.85
N ASP A 174 -0.82 6.02 -23.50
CA ASP A 174 -0.24 4.80 -24.10
C ASP A 174 0.63 3.99 -23.13
N ILE A 175 0.21 3.92 -21.86
CA ILE A 175 0.89 3.17 -20.80
C ILE A 175 0.24 1.79 -20.65
N ARG A 176 1.07 0.74 -20.69
CA ARG A 176 0.63 -0.62 -20.40
C ARG A 176 0.36 -0.76 -18.88
N LEU A 177 -0.87 -1.11 -18.53
CA LEU A 177 -1.23 -1.61 -17.20
C LEU A 177 -1.78 -3.03 -17.31
N VAL A 178 -1.49 -3.85 -16.30
CA VAL A 178 -2.14 -5.15 -16.10
C VAL A 178 -3.04 -5.09 -14.87
N GLU A 179 -3.97 -6.00 -14.75
CA GLU A 179 -4.87 -6.11 -13.60
C GLU A 179 -4.67 -7.49 -12.98
N GLY A 180 -4.75 -7.59 -11.64
CA GLY A 180 -4.56 -8.88 -11.01
C GLY A 180 -4.93 -8.93 -9.55
N VAL A 181 -4.93 -10.16 -9.04
CA VAL A 181 -5.18 -10.52 -7.64
C VAL A 181 -3.85 -10.61 -6.91
N TYR A 182 -3.72 -9.83 -5.83
CA TYR A 182 -2.52 -9.81 -4.99
C TYR A 182 -2.62 -10.83 -3.86
N VAL A 183 -1.63 -11.71 -3.72
CA VAL A 183 -1.51 -12.64 -2.60
C VAL A 183 -0.63 -12.02 -1.52
N GLY A 184 -1.18 -11.82 -0.33
CA GLY A 184 -0.42 -11.31 0.81
C GLY A 184 0.12 -12.44 1.66
N THR A 185 1.45 -12.49 1.85
CA THR A 185 2.18 -13.49 2.64
C THR A 185 2.98 -12.84 3.76
N GLN A 186 3.42 -13.64 4.74
CA GLN A 186 4.14 -13.11 5.90
C GLN A 186 5.60 -12.73 5.61
N GLY A 187 6.26 -13.37 4.64
CA GLY A 187 7.71 -13.31 4.49
C GLY A 187 8.48 -13.89 5.70
N PRO A 188 9.78 -13.56 5.91
CA PRO A 188 10.62 -12.72 5.06
C PRO A 188 11.28 -13.46 3.88
N THR A 189 11.06 -14.76 3.73
CA THR A 189 11.61 -15.52 2.61
C THR A 189 10.86 -15.21 1.32
N PHE A 190 11.58 -15.16 0.22
CA PHE A 190 10.96 -15.25 -1.11
C PHE A 190 10.35 -16.65 -1.28
N GLU A 191 9.41 -16.76 -2.19
CA GLU A 191 8.61 -17.93 -2.42
C GLU A 191 9.42 -19.03 -3.09
N THR A 192 9.16 -20.27 -2.67
CA THR A 192 9.63 -21.46 -3.37
C THR A 192 8.86 -21.65 -4.70
N PRO A 193 9.42 -22.39 -5.68
CA PRO A 193 8.68 -22.72 -6.90
C PRO A 193 7.34 -23.42 -6.66
N ALA A 194 7.21 -24.16 -5.56
CA ALA A 194 5.96 -24.83 -5.20
C ALA A 194 4.91 -23.84 -4.65
N GLU A 195 5.35 -22.83 -3.87
CA GLU A 195 4.49 -21.77 -3.37
C GLU A 195 3.97 -20.89 -4.52
N TYR A 196 4.81 -20.50 -5.47
CA TYR A 196 4.36 -19.79 -6.68
C TYR A 196 3.27 -20.55 -7.43
N ARG A 197 3.47 -21.87 -7.68
CA ARG A 197 2.45 -22.71 -8.32
C ARG A 197 1.17 -22.80 -7.51
N TYR A 198 1.28 -22.90 -6.19
CA TYR A 198 0.13 -22.95 -5.30
C TYR A 198 -0.66 -21.65 -5.35
N PHE A 199 0.01 -20.50 -5.21
CA PHE A 199 -0.64 -19.19 -5.23
C PHE A 199 -1.31 -18.91 -6.58
N TYR A 200 -0.69 -19.28 -7.68
CA TYR A 200 -1.32 -19.17 -9.00
C TYR A 200 -2.56 -20.03 -9.13
N ARG A 201 -2.52 -21.27 -8.64
CA ARG A 201 -3.67 -22.21 -8.70
C ARG A 201 -4.86 -21.76 -7.88
N ILE A 202 -4.65 -21.04 -6.81
CA ILE A 202 -5.75 -20.48 -5.98
C ILE A 202 -6.26 -19.14 -6.52
N GLY A 203 -5.75 -18.66 -7.64
CA GLY A 203 -6.22 -17.47 -8.34
C GLY A 203 -5.43 -16.18 -8.09
N GLY A 204 -4.21 -16.28 -7.55
CA GLY A 204 -3.30 -15.13 -7.40
C GLY A 204 -2.52 -14.85 -8.67
N ASP A 205 -2.27 -13.57 -8.97
CA ASP A 205 -1.48 -13.11 -10.10
C ASP A 205 -0.10 -12.59 -9.67
N ALA A 206 -0.01 -12.00 -8.49
CA ALA A 206 1.23 -11.54 -7.89
C ALA A 206 1.23 -11.78 -6.38
N VAL A 207 2.43 -11.86 -5.78
CA VAL A 207 2.62 -12.12 -4.34
C VAL A 207 3.56 -11.10 -3.73
N GLY A 208 3.32 -10.75 -2.47
CA GLY A 208 4.22 -9.91 -1.67
C GLY A 208 3.86 -9.90 -0.20
N MET A 209 4.63 -9.16 0.59
CA MET A 209 4.66 -9.28 2.05
C MET A 209 4.01 -8.09 2.78
N SER A 210 3.08 -7.38 2.12
CA SER A 210 2.48 -6.14 2.63
C SER A 210 1.03 -5.95 2.17
N THR A 211 0.52 -4.72 2.24
CA THR A 211 -0.68 -4.20 1.55
C THR A 211 -2.00 -4.77 2.05
N VAL A 212 -2.19 -6.10 2.07
CA VAL A 212 -3.47 -6.72 2.44
C VAL A 212 -3.95 -6.32 3.84
N PRO A 213 -3.12 -6.34 4.90
CA PRO A 213 -3.56 -5.90 6.22
C PRO A 213 -3.99 -4.43 6.25
N GLU A 214 -3.28 -3.55 5.54
CA GLU A 214 -3.58 -2.12 5.44
C GLU A 214 -4.92 -1.89 4.74
N VAL A 215 -5.16 -2.60 3.63
CA VAL A 215 -6.43 -2.55 2.88
C VAL A 215 -7.59 -3.04 3.74
N ILE A 216 -7.43 -4.16 4.45
CA ILE A 216 -8.46 -4.70 5.36
C ILE A 216 -8.87 -3.64 6.40
N VAL A 217 -7.89 -2.98 7.03
CA VAL A 217 -8.16 -1.97 8.06
C VAL A 217 -8.75 -0.69 7.46
N ALA A 218 -8.28 -0.26 6.30
CA ALA A 218 -8.84 0.89 5.58
C ALA A 218 -10.32 0.65 5.23
N ARG A 219 -10.64 -0.50 4.65
CA ARG A 219 -12.02 -0.87 4.30
C ARG A 219 -12.91 -1.04 5.53
N HIS A 220 -12.40 -1.66 6.59
CA HIS A 220 -13.10 -1.74 7.87
C HIS A 220 -13.48 -0.36 8.42
N SER A 221 -12.62 0.63 8.21
CA SER A 221 -12.83 2.02 8.64
C SER A 221 -13.60 2.88 7.63
N GLY A 222 -14.15 2.28 6.56
CA GLY A 222 -14.91 2.97 5.53
C GLY A 222 -14.09 3.87 4.61
N MET A 223 -12.79 3.63 4.47
CA MET A 223 -11.94 4.34 3.51
C MET A 223 -12.07 3.73 2.11
N GLU A 224 -11.99 4.56 1.09
CA GLU A 224 -11.81 4.13 -0.29
C GLU A 224 -10.35 3.76 -0.53
N VAL A 225 -10.06 2.68 -1.26
CA VAL A 225 -8.69 2.19 -1.46
C VAL A 225 -8.37 1.97 -2.93
N PHE A 226 -7.17 2.38 -3.33
CA PHE A 226 -6.55 2.02 -4.61
C PHE A 226 -5.19 1.39 -4.35
N GLY A 227 -4.87 0.31 -5.06
CA GLY A 227 -3.59 -0.40 -4.94
C GLY A 227 -2.93 -0.62 -6.28
N MET A 228 -1.60 -0.46 -6.32
CA MET A 228 -0.77 -0.75 -7.49
C MET A 228 0.52 -1.43 -7.08
N SER A 229 0.86 -2.50 -7.80
CA SER A 229 2.13 -3.22 -7.65
C SER A 229 3.04 -2.95 -8.84
N VAL A 230 4.35 -2.93 -8.61
CA VAL A 230 5.33 -3.14 -9.68
C VAL A 230 5.74 -4.61 -9.66
N VAL A 231 5.69 -5.27 -10.81
CA VAL A 231 6.19 -6.64 -10.99
C VAL A 231 7.71 -6.60 -11.01
N THR A 232 8.35 -7.25 -10.05
CA THR A 232 9.82 -7.19 -9.87
C THR A 232 10.53 -8.45 -10.30
N ASP A 233 9.83 -9.57 -10.28
CA ASP A 233 10.34 -10.91 -10.61
C ASP A 233 9.20 -11.82 -11.08
N LEU A 234 9.58 -12.95 -11.68
CA LEU A 234 8.61 -13.91 -12.20
C LEU A 234 8.81 -15.29 -11.55
N GLY A 235 7.78 -15.75 -10.85
CA GLY A 235 7.65 -17.08 -10.29
C GLY A 235 6.89 -18.06 -11.22
N VAL A 236 7.05 -17.92 -12.53
CA VAL A 236 6.40 -18.77 -13.52
C VAL A 236 7.19 -20.07 -13.69
N GLU A 237 6.50 -21.19 -13.88
CA GLU A 237 7.14 -22.52 -14.04
C GLU A 237 8.15 -22.50 -15.19
N GLY A 238 9.39 -22.88 -14.88
CA GLY A 238 10.52 -22.86 -15.84
C GLY A 238 11.27 -21.53 -15.92
N VAL A 239 10.85 -20.48 -15.22
CA VAL A 239 11.45 -19.13 -15.24
C VAL A 239 11.79 -18.63 -13.83
N VAL A 240 11.78 -19.51 -12.81
CA VAL A 240 12.12 -19.10 -11.44
C VAL A 240 13.63 -18.83 -11.38
N GLU A 241 13.99 -17.55 -11.40
CA GLU A 241 15.37 -17.08 -11.24
C GLU A 241 15.70 -16.90 -9.75
N ASN A 242 17.00 -16.82 -9.43
CA ASN A 242 17.43 -16.46 -8.09
C ASN A 242 17.06 -14.98 -7.82
N VAL A 243 15.99 -14.75 -7.09
CA VAL A 243 15.53 -13.40 -6.73
C VAL A 243 16.35 -12.88 -5.56
N SER A 244 16.94 -11.71 -5.71
CA SER A 244 17.60 -10.98 -4.62
C SER A 244 16.88 -9.64 -4.35
N HIS A 245 16.99 -9.14 -3.12
CA HIS A 245 16.42 -7.84 -2.77
C HIS A 245 16.97 -6.70 -3.66
N GLU A 246 18.23 -6.79 -4.08
CA GLU A 246 18.85 -5.81 -4.96
C GLU A 246 18.22 -5.83 -6.37
N GLU A 247 17.91 -7.01 -6.92
CA GLU A 247 17.23 -7.15 -8.22
C GLU A 247 15.80 -6.61 -8.14
N VAL A 248 15.08 -6.90 -7.06
CA VAL A 248 13.76 -6.33 -6.80
C VAL A 248 13.82 -4.80 -6.79
N GLN A 249 14.79 -4.19 -6.09
CA GLN A 249 14.96 -2.75 -6.07
C GLN A 249 15.29 -2.17 -7.46
N LYS A 250 16.17 -2.83 -8.24
CA LYS A 250 16.52 -2.40 -9.60
C LYS A 250 15.32 -2.46 -10.56
N ALA A 251 14.52 -3.52 -10.47
CA ALA A 251 13.30 -3.65 -11.28
C ALA A 251 12.28 -2.59 -10.91
N ALA A 252 12.06 -2.37 -9.61
CA ALA A 252 11.17 -1.35 -9.10
C ALA A 252 11.60 0.06 -9.55
N ALA A 253 12.88 0.39 -9.46
CA ALA A 253 13.42 1.69 -9.87
C ALA A 253 13.16 2.02 -11.35
N LYS A 254 13.19 1.02 -12.23
CA LYS A 254 12.88 1.22 -13.66
C LYS A 254 11.42 1.56 -13.92
N ALA A 255 10.50 0.98 -13.18
CA ALA A 255 9.05 1.21 -13.32
C ALA A 255 8.57 2.47 -12.55
N GLN A 256 9.36 2.94 -11.61
CA GLN A 256 9.04 4.03 -10.69
C GLN A 256 8.56 5.32 -11.37
N PRO A 257 9.17 5.84 -12.45
CA PRO A 257 8.71 7.06 -13.10
C PRO A 257 7.28 6.94 -13.63
N ILE A 258 6.94 5.78 -14.21
CA ILE A 258 5.61 5.52 -14.77
C ILE A 258 4.59 5.34 -13.64
N MET A 259 4.94 4.60 -12.57
CA MET A 259 4.08 4.44 -11.40
C MET A 259 3.82 5.78 -10.73
N THR A 260 4.84 6.62 -10.56
CA THR A 260 4.73 7.97 -10.01
C THR A 260 3.80 8.82 -10.85
N PHE A 261 3.92 8.79 -12.17
CA PHE A 261 3.06 9.52 -13.09
C PHE A 261 1.59 9.10 -12.92
N ILE A 262 1.29 7.79 -13.01
CA ILE A 262 -0.08 7.28 -12.85
C ILE A 262 -0.69 7.66 -11.49
N MET A 263 0.06 7.46 -10.41
CA MET A 263 -0.41 7.77 -9.06
C MET A 263 -0.67 9.27 -8.88
N LYS A 264 0.23 10.12 -9.37
CA LYS A 264 0.09 11.58 -9.32
C LYS A 264 -1.14 12.04 -10.12
N GLU A 265 -1.27 11.57 -11.37
CA GLU A 265 -2.41 11.94 -12.21
C GLU A 265 -3.74 11.43 -11.62
N LEU A 266 -3.77 10.21 -11.09
CA LEU A 266 -4.95 9.67 -10.45
C LEU A 266 -5.35 10.50 -9.23
N ILE A 267 -4.38 10.84 -8.35
CA ILE A 267 -4.63 11.66 -7.16
C ILE A 267 -5.12 13.06 -7.54
N ASN A 268 -4.62 13.66 -8.61
CA ASN A 268 -5.06 14.98 -9.06
C ASN A 268 -6.45 14.98 -9.71
N GLN A 269 -6.83 13.89 -10.35
CA GLN A 269 -8.03 13.83 -11.18
C GLN A 269 -9.23 13.15 -10.52
N PHE A 270 -9.05 12.41 -9.41
CA PHE A 270 -10.19 11.81 -8.73
C PHE A 270 -10.95 12.85 -7.89
N GLU A 271 -12.26 12.65 -7.74
CA GLU A 271 -13.08 13.45 -6.85
C GLU A 271 -13.03 12.86 -5.44
N GLU A 272 -12.67 13.67 -4.45
CA GLU A 272 -12.75 13.29 -3.04
C GLU A 272 -14.20 13.16 -2.59
N MET A 273 -14.49 12.11 -1.83
CA MET A 273 -15.82 11.91 -1.23
C MET A 273 -15.97 12.67 0.09
#